data_d528abed8f641e054c76badea5842d14
#
_entry.id   d528abed8f641e054c76badea5842d14
#
_cell.length_a   1.000
_cell.length_b   1.000
_cell.length_c   1.000
_cell.angle_alpha   90.00
_cell.angle_beta   90.00
_cell.angle_gamma   90.00
#
_symmetry.space_group_name_H-M   'P 1'
#
loop_
_entity.id
_entity.type
_entity.pdbx_description
1 polymer ?
#
loop_
_entity_poly.entity_id
_entity_poly.type
_entity_poly.pdbx_seq_one_letter_code
_entity_poly.pdbx_strand_id
1 'polypeptide(L)'
;KKKAEKIVDVEPDEVIDVIEPLQEEKTPPIISNFSSKVEQEKAPVEEKISQKEQDLEMFQQESFENEIYQLPPVDILAPAKVTDQSKEYDQIKVNAKKLEDTFESFGVKAKITQVHLGPAVTKYEVQPSVGVKVSKIVSLSDDIALALAAKDIRIEAPIPGKSAIGIEVANQNVAMVSLREVLENNPKNNPDEKLQIALGRDISGEAMMANLDKMPHLLVAGATGSGKSVCINGIITSILLRAKPHEVKMMMIDPKMVELNVYNGIPHLLAPVVTNPKKAAQALQKVVAEMERRYDLFSHTGTRNMQGYNDYVKKHNELNEEKQPELPFIVVIVDELADLMMVASNDVEDAITRLAQMARAAGIHLIIATQRPSVDVITGVIKANIPSRIAFAVSSSIDSRTILDMGGAEKLLGRGDMLLLPVGSSKPTRIQGAFLSDAEVEDVVNYVISQQKAQYSEEMIPDDIPEVEGEVTDELYHEAVELVVEMQTASVSMLQRKFRIGYNRAARLIDEMEQRGVVGPHEGSKPRRVNVEVSPEHE
;
A
#
# COMPACT_ATOMS: atom_id res chain seq x y z
N LYS A 1 -19.37 50.74 -32.96
CA LYS A 1 -19.20 52.12 -32.49
C LYS A 1 -18.08 52.17 -31.51
N LYS A 2 -17.01 52.69 -31.95
CA LYS A 2 -15.84 53.40 -31.55
C LYS A 2 -16.03 54.36 -30.38
N LYS A 3 -15.01 54.38 -29.49
CA LYS A 3 -14.28 55.55 -28.93
C LYS A 3 -13.21 54.93 -28.01
N ALA A 4 -11.93 54.94 -28.19
CA ALA A 4 -10.93 55.99 -28.53
C ALA A 4 -10.63 56.96 -27.35
N GLU A 5 -9.41 56.80 -26.84
CA GLU A 5 -8.44 57.81 -26.36
C GLU A 5 -8.72 58.65 -25.11
N LYS A 6 -7.78 58.58 -24.16
CA LYS A 6 -6.96 59.76 -23.83
C LYS A 6 -5.67 59.38 -23.05
N ILE A 7 -4.55 59.65 -23.70
CA ILE A 7 -3.20 59.79 -23.15
C ILE A 7 -3.14 61.18 -22.45
N VAL A 8 -2.49 61.22 -21.28
CA VAL A 8 -2.01 62.47 -20.70
C VAL A 8 -0.55 62.25 -20.30
N ASP A 9 0.33 62.91 -21.06
CA ASP A 9 1.73 63.17 -20.71
C ASP A 9 1.78 64.19 -19.58
N VAL A 10 2.72 64.00 -18.63
CA VAL A 10 3.28 65.07 -17.83
C VAL A 10 4.77 64.77 -17.65
N GLU A 11 5.58 65.68 -18.12
CA GLU A 11 7.05 65.74 -18.02
C GLU A 11 7.54 66.21 -16.62
N PRO A 12 8.86 66.24 -16.39
CA PRO A 12 9.48 66.00 -15.09
C PRO A 12 9.89 67.30 -14.38
N ASP A 13 10.03 67.23 -13.06
CA ASP A 13 10.80 68.23 -12.29
C ASP A 13 11.89 67.57 -11.45
N GLU A 14 13.08 68.11 -11.65
CA GLU A 14 14.34 67.80 -11.01
C GLU A 14 14.35 68.20 -9.51
N VAL A 15 14.91 67.34 -8.66
CA VAL A 15 15.68 67.80 -7.50
C VAL A 15 16.86 66.86 -7.30
N ILE A 16 18.03 67.44 -7.48
CA ILE A 16 19.35 66.83 -7.22
C ILE A 16 19.64 67.04 -5.75
N ASP A 17 19.74 65.99 -4.97
CA ASP A 17 20.41 65.99 -3.67
C ASP A 17 21.75 65.26 -3.77
N VAL A 18 22.79 66.06 -3.51
CA VAL A 18 24.20 65.66 -3.48
C VAL A 18 24.46 64.85 -2.21
N ILE A 19 24.80 63.58 -2.35
CA ILE A 19 25.30 62.77 -1.26
C ILE A 19 26.83 62.67 -1.39
N GLU A 20 27.52 63.13 -0.35
CA GLU A 20 28.95 63.01 -0.18
C GLU A 20 29.43 61.55 -0.18
N PRO A 21 30.66 61.26 -0.68
CA PRO A 21 31.17 59.90 -0.76
C PRO A 21 31.66 59.42 0.62
N LEU A 22 31.07 58.30 1.06
CA LEU A 22 31.59 57.52 2.20
C LEU A 22 32.95 56.92 1.86
N GLN A 23 33.90 57.14 2.75
CA GLN A 23 35.27 56.62 2.67
C GLN A 23 35.29 55.10 2.73
N GLU A 24 35.88 54.47 1.70
CA GLU A 24 36.18 53.02 1.70
C GLU A 24 37.28 52.72 2.73
N GLU A 25 36.93 52.00 3.79
CA GLU A 25 37.94 51.34 4.64
C GLU A 25 38.59 50.20 3.85
N LYS A 26 39.87 50.34 3.56
CA LYS A 26 40.70 49.31 2.94
C LYS A 26 40.93 48.18 3.94
N THR A 27 40.18 47.09 3.83
CA THR A 27 40.54 45.83 4.48
C THR A 27 41.81 45.24 3.82
N PRO A 28 42.80 44.78 4.60
CA PRO A 28 44.00 44.18 4.03
C PRO A 28 43.69 42.87 3.32
N PRO A 29 44.43 42.49 2.26
CA PRO A 29 44.18 41.27 1.52
C PRO A 29 44.44 40.04 2.38
N ILE A 30 43.47 39.08 2.37
CA ILE A 30 43.59 37.78 3.03
C ILE A 30 44.62 36.96 2.25
N ILE A 31 45.82 36.73 2.84
CA ILE A 31 46.85 35.85 2.29
C ILE A 31 46.49 34.41 2.71
N SER A 32 45.97 33.61 1.77
CA SER A 32 45.77 32.17 1.98
C SER A 32 47.08 31.42 1.72
N ASN A 33 47.62 30.76 2.75
CA ASN A 33 48.83 29.94 2.65
C ASN A 33 48.50 28.60 1.99
N PHE A 34 49.23 28.26 0.94
CA PHE A 34 49.08 26.97 0.19
C PHE A 34 49.31 25.74 1.08
N SER A 35 50.21 25.85 2.09
CA SER A 35 50.49 24.76 3.03
C SER A 35 49.31 24.36 3.93
N SER A 36 48.40 25.28 4.30
CA SER A 36 47.24 24.96 5.12
C SER A 36 46.10 24.24 4.34
N LYS A 37 46.08 24.35 3.01
CA LYS A 37 45.18 23.60 2.15
C LYS A 37 45.63 22.17 1.93
N VAL A 38 46.94 21.90 1.94
CA VAL A 38 47.50 20.54 1.74
C VAL A 38 47.34 19.66 2.99
N GLU A 39 47.29 20.26 4.20
CA GLU A 39 47.04 19.52 5.44
C GLU A 39 45.57 19.21 5.67
N GLN A 40 44.62 19.98 5.11
CA GLN A 40 43.19 19.67 5.15
C GLN A 40 42.72 18.63 4.12
N GLU A 41 43.52 18.40 3.05
CA GLU A 41 43.21 17.36 2.06
C GLU A 41 43.74 15.96 2.43
N LYS A 42 44.56 15.82 3.48
CA LYS A 42 45.12 14.51 3.87
C LYS A 42 44.30 13.71 4.87
N ALA A 43 43.38 14.33 5.60
CA ALA A 43 42.56 13.63 6.61
C ALA A 43 41.37 12.83 6.07
N PRO A 44 40.75 13.13 4.89
CA PRO A 44 39.58 12.35 4.40
C PRO A 44 39.95 11.23 3.42
N VAL A 45 41.20 10.99 3.06
CA VAL A 45 41.54 10.00 2.01
C VAL A 45 41.66 8.59 2.59
N GLU A 46 42.12 8.42 3.82
CA GLU A 46 42.26 7.10 4.44
C GLU A 46 40.88 6.55 4.87
N GLU A 47 39.96 7.37 5.37
CA GLU A 47 38.58 6.92 5.67
C GLU A 47 37.79 6.56 4.39
N LYS A 48 37.97 7.33 3.30
CA LYS A 48 37.29 7.01 2.02
C LYS A 48 37.88 5.79 1.33
N ILE A 49 39.16 5.47 1.53
CA ILE A 49 39.78 4.24 0.97
C ILE A 49 39.29 3.02 1.77
N SER A 50 39.21 3.10 3.10
CA SER A 50 38.71 2.03 3.96
C SER A 50 37.23 1.76 3.73
N GLN A 51 36.41 2.80 3.53
CA GLN A 51 34.98 2.61 3.18
C GLN A 51 34.82 1.99 1.78
N LYS A 52 35.57 2.45 0.78
CA LYS A 52 35.52 1.86 -0.58
C LYS A 52 35.98 0.39 -0.60
N GLU A 53 36.96 0.01 0.20
CA GLU A 53 37.40 -1.38 0.29
C GLU A 53 36.37 -2.25 1.00
N GLN A 54 35.74 -1.76 2.07
CA GLN A 54 34.65 -2.45 2.76
C GLN A 54 33.39 -2.58 1.88
N ASP A 55 33.03 -1.54 1.14
CA ASP A 55 31.92 -1.55 0.19
C ASP A 55 32.19 -2.54 -0.97
N LEU A 56 33.43 -2.67 -1.41
CA LEU A 56 33.81 -3.60 -2.47
C LEU A 56 33.78 -5.06 -2.01
N GLU A 57 34.26 -5.34 -0.78
CA GLU A 57 34.21 -6.67 -0.17
C GLU A 57 32.75 -7.08 0.08
N MET A 58 31.91 -6.16 0.58
CA MET A 58 30.48 -6.41 0.82
C MET A 58 29.75 -6.68 -0.51
N PHE A 59 30.04 -5.91 -1.56
CA PHE A 59 29.48 -6.13 -2.90
C PHE A 59 29.91 -7.49 -3.50
N GLN A 60 31.15 -7.90 -3.31
CA GLN A 60 31.64 -9.21 -3.79
C GLN A 60 30.97 -10.35 -3.02
N GLN A 61 30.78 -10.21 -1.72
CA GLN A 61 30.07 -11.20 -0.90
C GLN A 61 28.60 -11.31 -1.29
N GLU A 62 27.89 -10.18 -1.47
CA GLU A 62 26.51 -10.15 -1.95
C GLU A 62 26.37 -10.79 -3.34
N SER A 63 27.29 -10.50 -4.26
CA SER A 63 27.25 -11.09 -5.61
C SER A 63 27.40 -12.61 -5.56
N PHE A 64 28.26 -13.13 -4.71
CA PHE A 64 28.47 -14.58 -4.54
C PHE A 64 27.25 -15.25 -3.88
N GLU A 65 26.68 -14.66 -2.83
CA GLU A 65 25.47 -15.18 -2.18
C GLU A 65 24.27 -15.20 -3.17
N ASN A 66 24.15 -14.18 -4.01
CA ASN A 66 23.11 -14.09 -5.02
C ASN A 66 23.25 -15.15 -6.15
N GLU A 67 24.47 -15.55 -6.50
CA GLU A 67 24.71 -16.61 -7.47
C GLU A 67 24.28 -17.98 -6.94
N ILE A 68 24.52 -18.25 -5.65
CA ILE A 68 24.19 -19.53 -5.00
C ILE A 68 22.70 -19.64 -4.68
N TYR A 69 22.00 -18.51 -4.50
CA TYR A 69 20.61 -18.48 -4.12
C TYR A 69 19.71 -19.24 -5.11
N GLN A 70 18.96 -20.21 -4.59
CA GLN A 70 18.01 -21.01 -5.35
C GLN A 70 16.57 -20.56 -5.05
N LEU A 71 15.78 -20.35 -6.08
CA LEU A 71 14.37 -20.04 -5.92
C LEU A 71 13.63 -21.21 -5.25
N PRO A 72 12.69 -20.94 -4.32
CA PRO A 72 11.87 -22.00 -3.75
C PRO A 72 11.15 -22.77 -4.86
N PRO A 73 11.16 -24.11 -4.83
CA PRO A 73 10.43 -24.91 -5.80
C PRO A 73 8.92 -24.79 -5.56
N VAL A 74 8.12 -24.82 -6.63
CA VAL A 74 6.66 -24.76 -6.52
C VAL A 74 6.09 -25.93 -5.71
N ASP A 75 6.81 -27.05 -5.66
CA ASP A 75 6.44 -28.25 -4.88
C ASP A 75 6.42 -28.04 -3.35
N ILE A 76 6.96 -26.92 -2.85
CA ILE A 76 6.84 -26.52 -1.44
C ILE A 76 5.38 -26.21 -1.07
N LEU A 77 4.57 -25.83 -2.06
CA LEU A 77 3.15 -25.58 -1.90
C LEU A 77 2.38 -26.91 -1.94
N ALA A 78 1.31 -26.99 -1.18
CA ALA A 78 0.46 -28.18 -1.11
C ALA A 78 -0.15 -28.51 -2.49
N PRO A 79 -0.26 -29.79 -2.84
CA PRO A 79 -0.87 -30.19 -4.11
C PRO A 79 -2.34 -29.78 -4.17
N ALA A 80 -2.81 -29.44 -5.39
CA ALA A 80 -4.20 -29.06 -5.61
C ALA A 80 -5.16 -30.18 -5.20
N LYS A 81 -6.20 -29.83 -4.45
CA LYS A 81 -7.27 -30.75 -4.12
C LYS A 81 -8.33 -30.72 -5.22
N VAL A 82 -8.52 -31.83 -5.90
CA VAL A 82 -9.59 -31.93 -6.92
C VAL A 82 -10.94 -31.91 -6.21
N THR A 83 -11.73 -30.88 -6.48
CA THR A 83 -13.12 -30.80 -5.98
C THR A 83 -14.06 -31.42 -7.01
N ASP A 84 -14.83 -32.41 -6.59
CA ASP A 84 -15.87 -33.00 -7.44
C ASP A 84 -17.06 -32.05 -7.58
N GLN A 85 -17.25 -31.51 -8.76
CA GLN A 85 -18.38 -30.63 -9.12
C GLN A 85 -19.46 -31.36 -9.95
N SER A 86 -19.47 -32.68 -9.98
CA SER A 86 -20.44 -33.46 -10.79
C SER A 86 -21.89 -33.11 -10.47
N LYS A 87 -22.21 -32.85 -9.21
CA LYS A 87 -23.56 -32.48 -8.75
C LYS A 87 -24.01 -31.10 -9.28
N GLU A 88 -23.10 -30.22 -9.57
CA GLU A 88 -23.40 -28.89 -10.11
C GLU A 88 -24.02 -28.97 -11.51
N TYR A 89 -23.64 -29.96 -12.32
CA TYR A 89 -24.21 -30.12 -13.68
C TYR A 89 -25.73 -30.36 -13.67
N ASP A 90 -26.24 -31.12 -12.70
CA ASP A 90 -27.69 -31.35 -12.60
C ASP A 90 -28.40 -30.10 -12.07
N GLN A 91 -27.80 -29.41 -11.12
CA GLN A 91 -28.30 -28.13 -10.60
C GLN A 91 -28.34 -27.04 -11.68
N ILE A 92 -27.33 -26.99 -12.56
CA ILE A 92 -27.28 -26.08 -13.69
C ILE A 92 -28.51 -26.23 -14.60
N LYS A 93 -28.89 -27.46 -14.94
CA LYS A 93 -30.08 -27.71 -15.77
C LYS A 93 -31.36 -27.23 -15.10
N VAL A 94 -31.51 -27.52 -13.79
CA VAL A 94 -32.66 -27.07 -13.00
C VAL A 94 -32.73 -25.55 -12.93
N ASN A 95 -31.60 -24.90 -12.65
CA ASN A 95 -31.54 -23.46 -12.54
C ASN A 95 -31.76 -22.75 -13.89
N ALA A 96 -31.25 -23.34 -14.99
CA ALA A 96 -31.47 -22.79 -16.33
C ALA A 96 -32.96 -22.75 -16.66
N LYS A 97 -33.67 -23.85 -16.40
CA LYS A 97 -35.13 -23.92 -16.61
C LYS A 97 -35.86 -22.92 -15.72
N LYS A 98 -35.53 -22.85 -14.42
CA LYS A 98 -36.16 -21.89 -13.51
C LYS A 98 -35.93 -20.44 -13.95
N LEU A 99 -34.76 -20.09 -14.48
CA LEU A 99 -34.47 -18.77 -15.02
C LEU A 99 -35.39 -18.44 -16.22
N GLU A 100 -35.51 -19.36 -17.17
CA GLU A 100 -36.40 -19.19 -18.34
C GLU A 100 -37.86 -19.04 -17.92
N ASP A 101 -38.36 -19.91 -17.03
CA ASP A 101 -39.72 -19.86 -16.47
C ASP A 101 -39.98 -18.54 -15.73
N THR A 102 -38.97 -18.02 -15.00
CA THR A 102 -39.07 -16.74 -14.30
C THR A 102 -39.15 -15.58 -15.29
N PHE A 103 -38.31 -15.56 -16.32
CA PHE A 103 -38.39 -14.52 -17.37
C PHE A 103 -39.76 -14.54 -18.07
N GLU A 104 -40.27 -15.69 -18.41
CA GLU A 104 -41.59 -15.84 -19.04
C GLU A 104 -42.72 -15.30 -18.14
N SER A 105 -42.67 -15.61 -16.83
CA SER A 105 -43.64 -15.13 -15.83
C SER A 105 -43.69 -13.62 -15.71
N PHE A 106 -42.55 -12.95 -15.86
CA PHE A 106 -42.46 -11.48 -15.86
C PHE A 106 -42.58 -10.86 -17.27
N GLY A 107 -42.97 -11.63 -18.27
CA GLY A 107 -43.14 -11.16 -19.65
C GLY A 107 -41.86 -10.69 -20.29
N VAL A 108 -40.75 -11.32 -19.99
CA VAL A 108 -39.42 -11.08 -20.57
C VAL A 108 -39.06 -12.24 -21.48
N LYS A 109 -39.02 -12.02 -22.78
CA LYS A 109 -38.58 -13.04 -23.74
C LYS A 109 -37.06 -13.07 -23.78
N ALA A 110 -36.45 -14.07 -23.17
CA ALA A 110 -34.99 -14.27 -23.16
C ALA A 110 -34.69 -15.77 -23.19
N LYS A 111 -33.52 -16.15 -23.74
CA LYS A 111 -33.05 -17.54 -23.81
C LYS A 111 -31.66 -17.66 -23.21
N ILE A 112 -31.40 -18.78 -22.55
CA ILE A 112 -30.05 -19.11 -22.09
C ILE A 112 -29.31 -19.74 -23.29
N THR A 113 -28.18 -19.11 -23.67
CA THR A 113 -27.40 -19.54 -24.81
C THR A 113 -26.17 -20.34 -24.41
N GLN A 114 -25.58 -20.02 -23.26
CA GLN A 114 -24.38 -20.68 -22.76
C GLN A 114 -24.36 -20.65 -21.24
N VAL A 115 -23.74 -21.65 -20.63
CA VAL A 115 -23.53 -21.72 -19.17
C VAL A 115 -22.08 -22.08 -18.92
N HIS A 116 -21.44 -21.31 -18.03
CA HIS A 116 -20.06 -21.53 -17.61
C HIS A 116 -20.07 -21.91 -16.12
N LEU A 117 -19.59 -23.11 -15.82
CA LEU A 117 -19.35 -23.56 -14.44
C LEU A 117 -17.96 -23.12 -14.02
N GLY A 118 -17.91 -22.11 -13.15
CA GLY A 118 -16.68 -21.65 -12.55
C GLY A 118 -16.41 -22.27 -11.17
N PRO A 119 -15.29 -21.89 -10.53
CA PRO A 119 -14.93 -22.43 -9.22
C PRO A 119 -15.95 -22.11 -8.11
N ALA A 120 -16.42 -20.87 -8.06
CA ALA A 120 -17.32 -20.38 -7.00
C ALA A 120 -18.73 -20.08 -7.48
N VAL A 121 -18.88 -19.71 -8.74
CA VAL A 121 -20.16 -19.33 -9.35
C VAL A 121 -20.35 -19.96 -10.71
N THR A 122 -21.61 -20.16 -11.06
CA THR A 122 -22.03 -20.53 -12.42
C THR A 122 -22.60 -19.31 -13.12
N LYS A 123 -22.10 -18.99 -14.31
CA LYS A 123 -22.55 -17.87 -15.13
C LYS A 123 -23.46 -18.37 -16.25
N TYR A 124 -24.71 -17.90 -16.25
CA TYR A 124 -25.70 -18.13 -17.29
C TYR A 124 -25.68 -16.96 -18.26
N GLU A 125 -25.36 -17.21 -19.52
CA GLU A 125 -25.42 -16.20 -20.59
C GLU A 125 -26.84 -16.17 -21.15
N VAL A 126 -27.51 -15.06 -20.94
CA VAL A 126 -28.92 -14.84 -21.32
C VAL A 126 -28.97 -13.87 -22.49
N GLN A 127 -29.55 -14.30 -23.59
CA GLN A 127 -29.79 -13.48 -24.78
C GLN A 127 -31.23 -12.96 -24.77
N PRO A 128 -31.45 -11.63 -24.56
CA PRO A 128 -32.76 -11.03 -24.69
C PRO A 128 -33.27 -11.06 -26.15
N SER A 129 -34.56 -11.30 -26.34
CA SER A 129 -35.17 -11.12 -27.66
C SER A 129 -35.19 -9.65 -28.09
N VAL A 130 -35.26 -9.38 -29.39
CA VAL A 130 -35.33 -8.04 -29.93
C VAL A 130 -36.48 -7.26 -29.29
N GLY A 131 -36.21 -6.04 -28.83
CA GLY A 131 -37.17 -5.14 -28.16
C GLY A 131 -37.24 -5.28 -26.64
N VAL A 132 -36.54 -6.26 -26.03
CA VAL A 132 -36.44 -6.37 -24.57
C VAL A 132 -35.35 -5.42 -24.07
N LYS A 133 -35.70 -4.51 -23.16
CA LYS A 133 -34.74 -3.59 -22.53
C LYS A 133 -33.89 -4.34 -21.51
N VAL A 134 -32.56 -4.12 -21.54
CA VAL A 134 -31.59 -4.67 -20.58
C VAL A 134 -31.98 -4.31 -19.12
N SER A 135 -32.41 -3.07 -18.90
CA SER A 135 -32.87 -2.60 -17.59
C SER A 135 -34.02 -3.43 -16.99
N LYS A 136 -34.92 -3.98 -17.85
CA LYS A 136 -36.00 -4.83 -17.39
C LYS A 136 -35.49 -6.15 -16.78
N ILE A 137 -34.43 -6.71 -17.34
CA ILE A 137 -33.79 -7.93 -16.79
C ILE A 137 -33.04 -7.61 -15.51
N VAL A 138 -32.29 -6.51 -15.51
CA VAL A 138 -31.51 -6.09 -14.33
C VAL A 138 -32.43 -5.80 -13.14
N SER A 139 -33.60 -5.21 -13.37
CA SER A 139 -34.58 -4.92 -12.29
C SER A 139 -35.22 -6.17 -11.69
N LEU A 140 -35.12 -7.34 -12.34
CA LEU A 140 -35.62 -8.62 -11.81
C LEU A 140 -34.57 -9.36 -10.95
N SER A 141 -33.48 -8.71 -10.59
CA SER A 141 -32.39 -9.32 -9.80
C SER A 141 -32.90 -10.05 -8.56
N ASP A 142 -33.74 -9.39 -7.76
CA ASP A 142 -34.24 -9.94 -6.50
C ASP A 142 -35.28 -11.06 -6.75
N ASP A 143 -36.12 -10.93 -7.78
CA ASP A 143 -37.08 -11.96 -8.16
C ASP A 143 -36.38 -13.23 -8.66
N ILE A 144 -35.30 -13.07 -9.43
CA ILE A 144 -34.45 -14.17 -9.89
C ILE A 144 -33.75 -14.85 -8.71
N ALA A 145 -33.21 -14.07 -7.79
CA ALA A 145 -32.57 -14.60 -6.59
C ALA A 145 -33.56 -15.43 -5.75
N LEU A 146 -34.77 -14.92 -5.59
CA LEU A 146 -35.86 -15.62 -4.90
C LEU A 146 -36.25 -16.94 -5.62
N ALA A 147 -36.41 -16.90 -6.94
CA ALA A 147 -36.78 -18.09 -7.73
C ALA A 147 -35.72 -19.18 -7.69
N LEU A 148 -34.45 -18.81 -7.64
CA LEU A 148 -33.33 -19.73 -7.55
C LEU A 148 -32.98 -20.13 -6.11
N ALA A 149 -33.66 -19.56 -5.11
CA ALA A 149 -33.30 -19.66 -3.68
C ALA A 149 -31.82 -19.32 -3.42
N ALA A 150 -31.30 -18.37 -4.17
CA ALA A 150 -29.94 -17.85 -4.03
C ALA A 150 -29.92 -16.66 -3.05
N LYS A 151 -28.88 -16.58 -2.23
CA LYS A 151 -28.73 -15.44 -1.30
C LYS A 151 -28.61 -14.12 -2.04
N ASP A 152 -27.78 -14.12 -3.08
CA ASP A 152 -27.50 -12.99 -3.94
C ASP A 152 -27.17 -13.50 -5.35
N ILE A 153 -27.45 -12.67 -6.34
CA ILE A 153 -27.00 -12.88 -7.72
C ILE A 153 -26.28 -11.60 -8.20
N ARG A 154 -25.31 -11.77 -9.07
CA ARG A 154 -24.67 -10.64 -9.76
C ARG A 154 -25.06 -10.69 -11.23
N ILE A 155 -25.50 -9.54 -11.77
CA ILE A 155 -25.87 -9.42 -13.17
C ILE A 155 -24.81 -8.56 -13.88
N GLU A 156 -24.15 -9.12 -14.89
CA GLU A 156 -23.25 -8.41 -15.78
C GLU A 156 -23.98 -8.05 -17.08
N ALA A 157 -24.32 -6.80 -17.26
CA ALA A 157 -25.17 -6.37 -18.37
C ALA A 157 -24.61 -5.13 -19.09
N PRO A 158 -24.23 -5.23 -20.38
CA PRO A 158 -24.01 -6.46 -21.16
C PRO A 158 -22.67 -7.13 -20.83
N ILE A 159 -22.50 -8.39 -21.25
CA ILE A 159 -21.18 -9.04 -21.24
C ILE A 159 -20.29 -8.33 -22.28
N PRO A 160 -19.04 -7.96 -21.94
CA PRO A 160 -18.13 -7.32 -22.89
C PRO A 160 -17.96 -8.14 -24.18
N GLY A 161 -18.18 -7.48 -25.32
CA GLY A 161 -18.04 -8.13 -26.63
C GLY A 161 -19.15 -9.09 -27.05
N LYS A 162 -20.22 -9.28 -26.22
CA LYS A 162 -21.34 -10.17 -26.52
C LYS A 162 -22.69 -9.43 -26.44
N SER A 163 -23.65 -9.85 -27.27
CA SER A 163 -25.05 -9.38 -27.21
C SER A 163 -25.84 -10.21 -26.18
N ALA A 164 -25.29 -10.41 -24.98
CA ALA A 164 -25.85 -11.23 -23.92
C ALA A 164 -25.63 -10.59 -22.55
N ILE A 165 -26.42 -11.04 -21.59
CA ILE A 165 -26.34 -10.65 -20.18
C ILE A 165 -25.84 -11.88 -19.39
N GLY A 166 -24.87 -11.68 -18.51
CA GLY A 166 -24.39 -12.73 -17.60
C GLY A 166 -25.14 -12.67 -16.27
N ILE A 167 -25.73 -13.79 -15.85
CA ILE A 167 -26.29 -13.96 -14.52
C ILE A 167 -25.41 -14.94 -13.76
N GLU A 168 -24.78 -14.46 -12.71
CA GLU A 168 -23.85 -15.23 -11.89
C GLU A 168 -24.57 -15.71 -10.63
N VAL A 169 -24.63 -17.02 -10.44
CA VAL A 169 -25.28 -17.71 -9.33
C VAL A 169 -24.25 -18.52 -8.57
N ALA A 170 -24.26 -18.44 -7.24
CA ALA A 170 -23.32 -19.19 -6.40
C ALA A 170 -23.50 -20.70 -6.58
N ASN A 171 -22.39 -21.43 -6.69
CA ASN A 171 -22.38 -22.89 -6.67
C ASN A 171 -22.72 -23.40 -5.27
N GLN A 172 -23.34 -24.58 -5.18
CA GLN A 172 -23.57 -25.25 -3.89
C GLN A 172 -22.22 -25.68 -3.26
N ASN A 173 -21.33 -26.20 -4.10
CA ASN A 173 -19.97 -26.59 -3.71
C ASN A 173 -18.96 -25.65 -4.38
N VAL A 174 -18.37 -24.78 -3.58
CA VAL A 174 -17.28 -23.90 -4.05
C VAL A 174 -16.00 -24.72 -4.17
N ALA A 175 -15.41 -24.77 -5.36
CA ALA A 175 -14.12 -25.39 -5.58
C ALA A 175 -13.02 -24.46 -5.04
N MET A 176 -12.12 -25.02 -4.23
CA MET A 176 -10.95 -24.31 -3.76
C MET A 176 -9.92 -24.21 -4.88
N VAL A 177 -9.45 -23.01 -5.18
CA VAL A 177 -8.37 -22.76 -6.11
C VAL A 177 -7.08 -22.62 -5.31
N SER A 178 -6.10 -23.51 -5.48
CA SER A 178 -4.81 -23.40 -4.79
C SER A 178 -3.83 -22.51 -5.55
N LEU A 179 -2.91 -21.84 -4.83
CA LEU A 179 -1.86 -21.03 -5.48
C LEU A 179 -0.99 -21.90 -6.40
N ARG A 180 -0.68 -23.12 -5.97
CA ARG A 180 0.10 -24.09 -6.75
C ARG A 180 -0.52 -24.36 -8.11
N GLU A 181 -1.82 -24.66 -8.17
CA GLU A 181 -2.49 -24.98 -9.44
C GLU A 181 -2.55 -23.81 -10.44
N VAL A 182 -2.54 -22.56 -9.93
CA VAL A 182 -2.51 -21.36 -10.76
C VAL A 182 -1.11 -21.16 -11.37
N LEU A 183 -0.06 -21.55 -10.65
CA LEU A 183 1.32 -21.43 -11.09
C LEU A 183 1.76 -22.60 -11.99
N GLU A 184 1.34 -23.82 -11.67
CA GLU A 184 1.70 -25.02 -12.44
C GLU A 184 0.99 -25.07 -13.80
N ASN A 185 1.72 -25.52 -14.81
CA ASN A 185 1.19 -25.78 -16.17
C ASN A 185 0.41 -24.62 -16.80
N ASN A 186 0.67 -23.39 -16.37
CA ASN A 186 0.01 -22.22 -16.90
C ASN A 186 0.87 -21.59 -18.01
N PRO A 187 0.39 -21.57 -19.27
CA PRO A 187 1.13 -20.98 -20.39
C PRO A 187 1.34 -19.46 -20.24
N LYS A 188 0.56 -18.80 -19.37
CA LYS A 188 0.73 -17.38 -19.06
C LYS A 188 1.78 -17.13 -17.99
N ASN A 189 2.27 -18.19 -17.31
CA ASN A 189 3.33 -18.08 -16.31
C ASN A 189 4.68 -17.90 -17.00
N ASN A 190 5.24 -16.67 -16.94
CA ASN A 190 6.53 -16.35 -17.51
C ASN A 190 7.58 -16.20 -16.39
N PRO A 191 8.56 -17.12 -16.27
CA PRO A 191 9.58 -17.04 -15.22
C PRO A 191 10.46 -15.79 -15.29
N ASP A 192 10.60 -15.17 -16.46
CA ASP A 192 11.42 -13.98 -16.66
C ASP A 192 10.74 -12.71 -16.14
N GLU A 193 9.40 -12.70 -16.01
CA GLU A 193 8.64 -11.58 -15.45
C GLU A 193 8.67 -11.65 -13.91
N LYS A 194 9.64 -10.98 -13.27
CA LYS A 194 9.91 -11.05 -11.82
C LYS A 194 8.75 -10.53 -10.94
N LEU A 195 7.94 -9.63 -11.47
CA LEU A 195 6.79 -9.04 -10.80
C LEU A 195 5.44 -9.64 -11.24
N GLN A 196 5.45 -10.81 -11.89
CA GLN A 196 4.22 -11.50 -12.22
C GLN A 196 3.65 -12.20 -10.97
N ILE A 197 2.38 -11.98 -10.70
CA ILE A 197 1.65 -12.50 -9.54
C ILE A 197 0.48 -13.39 -9.97
N ALA A 198 0.24 -14.45 -9.23
CA ALA A 198 -0.89 -15.33 -9.43
C ALA A 198 -2.08 -14.85 -8.58
N LEU A 199 -3.22 -14.57 -9.22
CA LEU A 199 -4.40 -14.06 -8.54
C LEU A 199 -5.45 -15.14 -8.27
N GLY A 200 -5.62 -16.10 -9.14
CA GLY A 200 -6.64 -17.14 -9.01
C GLY A 200 -7.16 -17.64 -10.35
N ARG A 201 -8.45 -17.97 -10.40
CA ARG A 201 -9.14 -18.38 -11.64
C ARG A 201 -10.38 -17.53 -11.89
N ASP A 202 -10.63 -17.20 -13.13
CA ASP A 202 -11.86 -16.53 -13.53
C ASP A 202 -13.08 -17.51 -13.57
N ILE A 203 -14.24 -16.99 -13.97
CA ILE A 203 -15.48 -17.78 -14.05
C ILE A 203 -15.39 -18.87 -15.13
N SER A 204 -14.55 -18.70 -16.15
CA SER A 204 -14.32 -19.72 -17.18
C SER A 204 -13.36 -20.82 -16.73
N GLY A 205 -12.75 -20.67 -15.56
CA GLY A 205 -11.74 -21.56 -15.01
C GLY A 205 -10.33 -21.26 -15.51
N GLU A 206 -10.13 -20.18 -16.29
CA GLU A 206 -8.80 -19.77 -16.73
C GLU A 206 -7.98 -19.20 -15.59
N ALA A 207 -6.68 -19.55 -15.55
CA ALA A 207 -5.76 -19.00 -14.58
C ALA A 207 -5.49 -17.51 -14.86
N MET A 208 -5.66 -16.69 -13.81
CA MET A 208 -5.48 -15.24 -13.85
C MET A 208 -4.15 -14.85 -13.23
N MET A 209 -3.25 -14.41 -14.12
CA MET A 209 -1.97 -13.83 -13.74
C MET A 209 -1.99 -12.33 -14.02
N ALA A 210 -1.34 -11.57 -13.17
CA ALA A 210 -1.14 -10.14 -13.36
C ALA A 210 0.35 -9.80 -13.24
N ASN A 211 0.77 -8.68 -13.81
CA ASN A 211 2.14 -8.19 -13.71
C ASN A 211 2.12 -6.79 -13.11
N LEU A 212 2.81 -6.58 -12.00
CA LEU A 212 2.86 -5.28 -11.31
C LEU A 212 3.54 -4.20 -12.15
N ASP A 213 4.44 -4.56 -13.07
CA ASP A 213 5.01 -3.58 -13.99
C ASP A 213 3.94 -2.97 -14.94
N LYS A 214 2.94 -3.79 -15.34
CA LYS A 214 1.79 -3.36 -16.15
C LYS A 214 0.67 -2.74 -15.30
N MET A 215 0.59 -3.09 -14.02
CA MET A 215 -0.31 -2.52 -13.00
C MET A 215 0.54 -1.94 -11.87
N PRO A 216 1.22 -0.81 -12.07
CA PRO A 216 2.32 -0.38 -11.21
C PRO A 216 1.91 -0.17 -9.76
N HIS A 217 0.65 0.17 -9.51
CA HIS A 217 0.12 0.36 -8.18
C HIS A 217 -1.24 -0.32 -8.09
N LEU A 218 -1.46 -1.04 -7.00
CA LEU A 218 -2.63 -1.87 -6.77
C LEU A 218 -3.29 -1.51 -5.43
N LEU A 219 -4.57 -1.18 -5.48
CA LEU A 219 -5.42 -1.04 -4.29
C LEU A 219 -6.17 -2.35 -4.06
N VAL A 220 -6.10 -2.88 -2.84
CA VAL A 220 -6.78 -4.11 -2.42
C VAL A 220 -7.68 -3.82 -1.23
N ALA A 221 -8.99 -3.92 -1.39
CA ALA A 221 -9.90 -3.59 -0.31
C ALA A 221 -11.03 -4.61 -0.15
N GLY A 222 -11.53 -4.77 1.08
CA GLY A 222 -12.64 -5.66 1.39
C GLY A 222 -12.83 -5.86 2.89
N ALA A 223 -13.98 -6.43 3.29
CA ALA A 223 -14.28 -6.68 4.69
C ALA A 223 -13.38 -7.74 5.32
N THR A 224 -13.28 -7.74 6.64
CA THR A 224 -12.55 -8.77 7.39
C THR A 224 -13.07 -10.18 7.04
N GLY A 225 -12.15 -11.12 6.82
CA GLY A 225 -12.48 -12.50 6.43
C GLY A 225 -12.94 -12.68 4.98
N SER A 226 -12.88 -11.65 4.14
CA SER A 226 -13.24 -11.71 2.72
C SER A 226 -12.20 -12.42 1.84
N GLY A 227 -10.95 -12.54 2.31
CA GLY A 227 -9.83 -13.15 1.60
C GLY A 227 -8.68 -12.18 1.24
N LYS A 228 -8.74 -10.92 1.73
CA LYS A 228 -7.73 -9.89 1.46
C LYS A 228 -6.31 -10.34 1.85
N SER A 229 -6.11 -10.79 3.09
CA SER A 229 -4.79 -11.19 3.61
C SER A 229 -4.24 -12.41 2.85
N VAL A 230 -5.08 -13.39 2.53
CA VAL A 230 -4.67 -14.54 1.71
C VAL A 230 -4.20 -14.10 0.32
N CYS A 231 -4.86 -13.12 -0.28
CA CYS A 231 -4.45 -12.56 -1.57
C CYS A 231 -3.08 -11.83 -1.46
N ILE A 232 -2.88 -11.03 -0.42
CA ILE A 232 -1.58 -10.35 -0.18
C ILE A 232 -0.47 -11.38 0.01
N ASN A 233 -0.70 -12.41 0.82
CA ASN A 233 0.24 -13.52 1.00
C ASN A 233 0.51 -14.26 -0.32
N GLY A 234 -0.51 -14.48 -1.14
CA GLY A 234 -0.39 -15.06 -2.48
C GLY A 234 0.47 -14.20 -3.43
N ILE A 235 0.34 -12.87 -3.36
CA ILE A 235 1.16 -11.93 -4.13
C ILE A 235 2.62 -12.00 -3.67
N ILE A 236 2.89 -11.91 -2.36
CA ILE A 236 4.24 -11.97 -1.80
C ILE A 236 4.89 -13.31 -2.17
N THR A 237 4.19 -14.42 -1.92
CA THR A 237 4.69 -15.77 -2.25
C THR A 237 4.97 -15.92 -3.74
N SER A 238 4.10 -15.39 -4.62
CA SER A 238 4.34 -15.40 -6.07
C SER A 238 5.67 -14.72 -6.44
N ILE A 239 6.03 -13.64 -5.76
CA ILE A 239 7.29 -12.93 -5.97
C ILE A 239 8.46 -13.75 -5.41
N LEU A 240 8.35 -14.28 -4.19
CA LEU A 240 9.41 -15.09 -3.56
C LEU A 240 9.75 -16.36 -4.35
N LEU A 241 8.78 -16.94 -5.05
CA LEU A 241 8.96 -18.13 -5.89
C LEU A 241 9.65 -17.85 -7.23
N ARG A 242 9.84 -16.58 -7.64
CA ARG A 242 10.36 -16.23 -8.97
C ARG A 242 11.45 -15.18 -9.02
N ALA A 243 11.65 -14.45 -7.93
CA ALA A 243 12.63 -13.38 -7.87
C ALA A 243 13.65 -13.61 -6.77
N LYS A 244 14.92 -13.39 -7.09
CA LYS A 244 16.00 -13.40 -6.12
C LYS A 244 16.06 -12.10 -5.32
N PRO A 245 16.71 -12.06 -4.14
CA PRO A 245 16.77 -10.87 -3.29
C PRO A 245 17.38 -9.63 -3.93
N HIS A 246 18.28 -9.80 -4.91
CA HIS A 246 18.87 -8.69 -5.66
C HIS A 246 18.04 -8.25 -6.87
N GLU A 247 17.03 -9.01 -7.28
CA GLU A 247 16.11 -8.67 -8.37
C GLU A 247 14.89 -7.90 -7.87
N VAL A 248 14.38 -8.28 -6.66
CA VAL A 248 13.21 -7.64 -6.03
C VAL A 248 13.45 -7.45 -4.55
N LYS A 249 13.29 -6.23 -4.09
CA LYS A 249 13.28 -5.85 -2.69
C LYS A 249 11.88 -5.44 -2.25
N MET A 250 11.60 -5.55 -0.96
CA MET A 250 10.28 -5.24 -0.40
C MET A 250 10.40 -4.32 0.81
N MET A 251 9.45 -3.38 0.92
CA MET A 251 9.17 -2.61 2.13
C MET A 251 7.78 -3.00 2.61
N MET A 252 7.68 -3.51 3.82
CA MET A 252 6.41 -3.98 4.38
C MET A 252 5.98 -3.14 5.58
N ILE A 253 4.71 -2.74 5.60
CA ILE A 253 4.10 -1.91 6.65
C ILE A 253 2.85 -2.64 7.16
N ASP A 254 2.90 -3.05 8.44
CA ASP A 254 1.80 -3.74 9.12
C ASP A 254 1.56 -3.13 10.51
N PRO A 255 0.70 -2.12 10.60
CA PRO A 255 0.42 -1.43 11.87
C PRO A 255 -0.20 -2.33 12.95
N LYS A 256 -0.79 -3.45 12.55
CA LYS A 256 -1.48 -4.40 13.45
C LYS A 256 -0.59 -5.52 13.95
N MET A 257 0.58 -5.71 13.37
CA MET A 257 1.54 -6.80 13.68
C MET A 257 0.94 -8.22 13.53
N VAL A 258 0.00 -8.42 12.60
CA VAL A 258 -0.75 -9.68 12.47
C VAL A 258 -0.43 -10.42 11.19
N GLU A 259 -0.40 -9.70 10.05
CA GLU A 259 -0.43 -10.33 8.72
C GLU A 259 0.96 -10.46 8.09
N LEU A 260 1.82 -9.44 8.21
CA LEU A 260 3.11 -9.41 7.51
C LEU A 260 4.32 -9.74 8.40
N ASN A 261 4.13 -9.88 9.70
CA ASN A 261 5.23 -10.12 10.64
C ASN A 261 5.96 -11.45 10.39
N VAL A 262 5.29 -12.44 9.79
CA VAL A 262 5.86 -13.74 9.39
C VAL A 262 7.02 -13.58 8.40
N TYR A 263 7.05 -12.50 7.62
CA TYR A 263 8.09 -12.24 6.62
C TYR A 263 9.36 -11.60 7.19
N ASN A 264 9.39 -11.24 8.48
CA ASN A 264 10.61 -10.70 9.08
C ASN A 264 11.78 -11.67 8.91
N GLY A 265 12.91 -11.15 8.45
CA GLY A 265 14.12 -11.93 8.23
C GLY A 265 14.33 -12.46 6.82
N ILE A 266 13.35 -12.32 5.90
CA ILE A 266 13.60 -12.70 4.50
C ILE A 266 14.60 -11.72 3.84
N PRO A 267 15.52 -12.19 3.00
CA PRO A 267 16.57 -11.34 2.39
C PRO A 267 16.04 -10.31 1.40
N HIS A 268 14.77 -10.41 1.02
CA HIS A 268 14.10 -9.45 0.15
C HIS A 268 13.69 -8.16 0.88
N LEU A 269 13.69 -8.11 2.21
CA LEU A 269 13.29 -6.92 2.96
C LEU A 269 14.38 -5.84 2.95
N LEU A 270 13.98 -4.58 2.69
CA LEU A 270 14.81 -3.38 2.82
C LEU A 270 14.98 -2.95 4.27
N ALA A 271 13.95 -3.14 5.08
CA ALA A 271 13.91 -2.84 6.50
C ALA A 271 13.05 -3.90 7.22
N PRO A 272 13.16 -4.07 8.55
CA PRO A 272 12.19 -4.86 9.31
C PRO A 272 10.76 -4.38 9.02
N VAL A 273 9.77 -5.27 9.13
CA VAL A 273 8.37 -4.90 8.94
C VAL A 273 8.01 -3.73 9.86
N VAL A 274 7.57 -2.63 9.25
CA VAL A 274 7.29 -1.38 9.98
C VAL A 274 5.92 -1.48 10.62
N THR A 275 5.88 -1.37 11.95
CA THR A 275 4.66 -1.59 12.73
C THR A 275 4.09 -0.30 13.33
N ASN A 276 4.92 0.71 13.55
CA ASN A 276 4.48 1.99 14.08
C ASN A 276 3.96 2.90 12.96
N PRO A 277 2.73 3.45 13.04
CA PRO A 277 2.17 4.30 11.99
C PRO A 277 2.96 5.57 11.68
N LYS A 278 3.61 6.20 12.68
CA LYS A 278 4.48 7.37 12.44
C LYS A 278 5.76 6.97 11.70
N LYS A 279 6.38 5.84 12.09
CA LYS A 279 7.51 5.26 11.35
C LYS A 279 7.12 4.82 9.95
N ALA A 280 5.87 4.40 9.73
CA ALA A 280 5.35 4.05 8.41
C ALA A 280 5.33 5.25 7.44
N ALA A 281 4.92 6.44 7.91
CA ALA A 281 5.01 7.65 7.11
C ALA A 281 6.46 7.97 6.71
N GLN A 282 7.41 7.85 7.66
CA GLN A 282 8.83 8.01 7.37
C GLN A 282 9.36 6.96 6.37
N ALA A 283 8.94 5.68 6.51
CA ALA A 283 9.32 4.62 5.57
C ALA A 283 8.86 4.95 4.14
N LEU A 284 7.63 5.43 3.98
CA LEU A 284 7.13 5.88 2.68
C LEU A 284 7.92 7.07 2.13
N GLN A 285 8.30 8.03 2.96
CA GLN A 285 9.16 9.16 2.57
C GLN A 285 10.57 8.70 2.15
N LYS A 286 11.14 7.70 2.83
CA LYS A 286 12.44 7.11 2.43
C LYS A 286 12.32 6.40 1.08
N VAL A 287 11.20 5.76 0.77
CA VAL A 287 10.95 5.21 -0.57
C VAL A 287 10.82 6.32 -1.63
N VAL A 288 10.21 7.47 -1.28
CA VAL A 288 10.19 8.65 -2.18
C VAL A 288 11.62 9.15 -2.45
N ALA A 289 12.45 9.26 -1.41
CA ALA A 289 13.84 9.66 -1.57
C ALA A 289 14.64 8.70 -2.46
N GLU A 290 14.44 7.37 -2.30
CA GLU A 290 15.06 6.37 -3.18
C GLU A 290 14.57 6.49 -4.62
N MET A 291 13.29 6.78 -4.84
CA MET A 291 12.76 7.06 -6.17
C MET A 291 13.48 8.28 -6.80
N GLU A 292 13.63 9.35 -6.07
CA GLU A 292 14.32 10.58 -6.53
C GLU A 292 15.79 10.31 -6.81
N ARG A 293 16.49 9.59 -5.94
CA ARG A 293 17.87 9.12 -6.18
C ARG A 293 18.00 8.32 -7.48
N ARG A 294 17.04 7.45 -7.78
CA ARG A 294 17.02 6.70 -9.05
C ARG A 294 16.86 7.61 -10.26
N TYR A 295 16.00 8.62 -10.17
CA TYR A 295 15.87 9.62 -11.25
C TYR A 295 17.16 10.40 -11.48
N ASP A 296 17.90 10.73 -10.43
CA ASP A 296 19.22 11.36 -10.54
C ASP A 296 20.21 10.45 -11.28
N LEU A 297 20.22 9.14 -10.97
CA LEU A 297 21.03 8.15 -11.69
C LEU A 297 20.64 8.07 -13.18
N PHE A 298 19.34 8.08 -13.49
CA PHE A 298 18.88 8.06 -14.87
C PHE A 298 19.29 9.32 -15.63
N SER A 299 19.22 10.47 -14.98
CA SER A 299 19.68 11.75 -15.56
C SER A 299 21.15 11.72 -15.89
N HIS A 300 22.00 11.24 -14.97
CA HIS A 300 23.46 11.16 -15.16
C HIS A 300 23.86 10.16 -16.26
N THR A 301 23.12 9.07 -16.41
CA THR A 301 23.42 8.03 -17.42
C THR A 301 22.70 8.25 -18.74
N GLY A 302 21.80 9.25 -18.83
CA GLY A 302 20.99 9.51 -20.01
C GLY A 302 19.92 8.43 -20.27
N THR A 303 19.58 7.64 -19.27
CA THR A 303 18.53 6.61 -19.34
C THR A 303 17.19 7.19 -18.89
N ARG A 304 16.07 6.49 -19.19
CA ARG A 304 14.72 7.00 -18.93
C ARG A 304 13.98 6.24 -17.84
N ASN A 305 14.45 5.05 -17.51
CA ASN A 305 13.82 4.15 -16.55
C ASN A 305 14.84 3.15 -15.99
N MET A 306 14.44 2.39 -14.99
CA MET A 306 15.26 1.38 -14.32
C MET A 306 15.80 0.32 -15.29
N GLN A 307 14.99 -0.18 -16.21
CA GLN A 307 15.44 -1.18 -17.17
C GLN A 307 16.58 -0.64 -18.05
N GLY A 308 16.42 0.56 -18.61
CA GLY A 308 17.47 1.20 -19.40
C GLY A 308 18.75 1.47 -18.59
N TYR A 309 18.59 1.80 -17.31
CA TYR A 309 19.73 1.97 -16.40
C TYR A 309 20.43 0.62 -16.15
N ASN A 310 19.69 -0.45 -15.87
CA ASN A 310 20.28 -1.77 -15.66
C ASN A 310 20.95 -2.31 -16.93
N ASP A 311 20.39 -2.04 -18.11
CA ASP A 311 21.03 -2.38 -19.39
C ASP A 311 22.35 -1.59 -19.62
N TYR A 312 22.38 -0.32 -19.16
CA TYR A 312 23.61 0.48 -19.14
C TYR A 312 24.65 -0.11 -18.19
N VAL A 313 24.24 -0.45 -16.95
CA VAL A 313 25.11 -1.07 -15.95
C VAL A 313 25.70 -2.40 -16.43
N LYS A 314 24.89 -3.27 -17.06
CA LYS A 314 25.37 -4.53 -17.63
C LYS A 314 26.48 -4.31 -18.65
N LYS A 315 26.29 -3.39 -19.58
CA LYS A 315 27.31 -3.04 -20.59
C LYS A 315 28.55 -2.44 -19.94
N HIS A 316 28.38 -1.59 -18.92
CA HIS A 316 29.50 -1.03 -18.17
C HIS A 316 30.31 -2.12 -17.48
N ASN A 317 29.63 -3.09 -16.84
CA ASN A 317 30.24 -4.22 -16.14
C ASN A 317 30.95 -5.21 -17.06
N GLU A 318 30.56 -5.30 -18.34
CA GLU A 318 31.25 -6.10 -19.34
C GLU A 318 32.59 -5.46 -19.79
N LEU A 319 32.67 -4.12 -19.74
CA LEU A 319 33.79 -3.35 -20.27
C LEU A 319 34.80 -2.91 -19.21
N ASN A 320 34.41 -2.89 -17.94
CA ASN A 320 35.20 -2.36 -16.84
C ASN A 320 35.40 -3.41 -15.73
N GLU A 321 36.51 -3.30 -15.02
CA GLU A 321 36.81 -4.15 -13.86
C GLU A 321 35.99 -3.75 -12.63
N GLU A 322 35.70 -2.45 -12.46
CA GLU A 322 34.83 -1.94 -11.41
C GLU A 322 33.36 -2.20 -11.78
N LYS A 323 32.76 -3.16 -11.11
CA LYS A 323 31.35 -3.53 -11.33
C LYS A 323 30.40 -2.66 -10.51
N GLN A 324 29.30 -2.25 -11.13
CA GLN A 324 28.22 -1.52 -10.48
C GLN A 324 27.02 -2.44 -10.25
N PRO A 325 26.29 -2.30 -9.13
CA PRO A 325 25.10 -3.08 -8.88
C PRO A 325 23.93 -2.63 -9.78
N GLU A 326 23.15 -3.59 -10.25
CA GLU A 326 21.87 -3.33 -10.89
C GLU A 326 20.86 -2.86 -9.84
N LEU A 327 19.90 -2.03 -10.24
CA LEU A 327 18.82 -1.62 -9.38
C LEU A 327 17.74 -2.71 -9.31
N PRO A 328 17.36 -3.17 -8.10
CA PRO A 328 16.24 -4.08 -7.93
C PRO A 328 14.90 -3.36 -8.14
N PHE A 329 13.85 -4.10 -8.46
CA PHE A 329 12.50 -3.64 -8.24
C PHE A 329 12.25 -3.46 -6.73
N ILE A 330 11.40 -2.51 -6.38
CA ILE A 330 10.95 -2.32 -4.99
C ILE A 330 9.43 -2.46 -4.95
N VAL A 331 8.93 -3.37 -4.10
CA VAL A 331 7.50 -3.53 -3.85
C VAL A 331 7.19 -3.06 -2.44
N VAL A 332 6.41 -2.01 -2.34
CA VAL A 332 5.95 -1.46 -1.06
C VAL A 332 4.57 -2.02 -0.76
N ILE A 333 4.41 -2.66 0.38
CA ILE A 333 3.16 -3.32 0.79
C ILE A 333 2.66 -2.69 2.08
N VAL A 334 1.45 -2.14 2.04
CA VAL A 334 0.74 -1.60 3.22
C VAL A 334 -0.47 -2.48 3.47
N ASP A 335 -0.50 -3.19 4.60
CA ASP A 335 -1.61 -4.10 4.91
C ASP A 335 -2.89 -3.38 5.33
N GLU A 336 -2.78 -2.30 6.10
CA GLU A 336 -3.96 -1.53 6.55
C GLU A 336 -3.72 -0.02 6.44
N LEU A 337 -4.14 0.55 5.33
CA LEU A 337 -4.02 1.99 5.09
C LEU A 337 -4.81 2.82 6.12
N ALA A 338 -5.98 2.32 6.57
CA ALA A 338 -6.84 3.06 7.48
C ALA A 338 -6.11 3.45 8.78
N ASP A 339 -5.29 2.57 9.32
CA ASP A 339 -4.59 2.82 10.57
C ASP A 339 -3.47 3.88 10.41
N LEU A 340 -2.89 4.00 9.21
CA LEU A 340 -1.95 5.08 8.88
C LEU A 340 -2.66 6.42 8.70
N MET A 341 -3.79 6.43 8.00
CA MET A 341 -4.59 7.64 7.74
C MET A 341 -5.17 8.25 9.03
N MET A 342 -5.38 7.45 10.07
CA MET A 342 -5.83 7.95 11.37
C MET A 342 -4.74 8.71 12.14
N VAL A 343 -3.46 8.49 11.85
CA VAL A 343 -2.33 9.03 12.62
C VAL A 343 -1.57 10.11 11.86
N ALA A 344 -1.32 9.91 10.56
CA ALA A 344 -0.47 10.76 9.74
C ALA A 344 -1.05 10.89 8.31
N SER A 345 -2.33 11.25 8.18
CA SER A 345 -3.06 11.22 6.91
C SER A 345 -2.37 12.02 5.80
N ASN A 346 -1.95 13.25 6.08
CA ASN A 346 -1.35 14.13 5.07
C ASN A 346 -0.01 13.57 4.56
N ASP A 347 0.89 13.19 5.47
CA ASP A 347 2.22 12.70 5.10
C ASP A 347 2.13 11.38 4.31
N VAL A 348 1.20 10.51 4.71
CA VAL A 348 0.95 9.22 4.04
C VAL A 348 0.32 9.44 2.67
N GLU A 349 -0.70 10.29 2.55
CA GLU A 349 -1.36 10.58 1.28
C GLU A 349 -0.42 11.25 0.28
N ASP A 350 0.40 12.21 0.74
CA ASP A 350 1.38 12.92 -0.09
C ASP A 350 2.46 11.95 -0.60
N ALA A 351 3.00 11.09 0.28
CA ALA A 351 4.00 10.09 -0.11
C ALA A 351 3.44 9.07 -1.12
N ILE A 352 2.23 8.53 -0.86
CA ILE A 352 1.56 7.61 -1.78
C ILE A 352 1.30 8.28 -3.13
N THR A 353 0.83 9.52 -3.12
CA THR A 353 0.55 10.28 -4.34
C THR A 353 1.81 10.50 -5.16
N ARG A 354 2.90 10.94 -4.51
CA ARG A 354 4.19 11.17 -5.15
C ARG A 354 4.73 9.89 -5.80
N LEU A 355 4.69 8.77 -5.05
CA LEU A 355 5.10 7.47 -5.56
C LEU A 355 4.20 7.01 -6.71
N ALA A 356 2.88 7.08 -6.56
CA ALA A 356 1.95 6.62 -7.60
C ALA A 356 2.07 7.39 -8.92
N GLN A 357 2.49 8.65 -8.88
CA GLN A 357 2.71 9.47 -10.08
C GLN A 357 4.02 9.17 -10.80
N MET A 358 5.08 8.83 -10.08
CA MET A 358 6.43 8.81 -10.64
C MET A 358 7.18 7.48 -10.47
N ALA A 359 6.79 6.62 -9.53
CA ALA A 359 7.60 5.47 -9.13
C ALA A 359 7.72 4.36 -10.19
N ARG A 360 6.78 4.27 -11.14
CA ARG A 360 6.77 3.24 -12.17
C ARG A 360 8.08 3.18 -12.96
N ALA A 361 8.57 4.31 -13.46
CA ALA A 361 9.81 4.34 -14.22
C ALA A 361 11.05 4.02 -13.37
N ALA A 362 10.98 4.27 -12.07
CA ALA A 362 12.00 3.91 -11.09
C ALA A 362 11.96 2.42 -10.66
N GLY A 363 10.99 1.63 -11.15
CA GLY A 363 10.82 0.24 -10.78
C GLY A 363 10.29 0.05 -9.34
N ILE A 364 9.48 0.99 -8.86
CA ILE A 364 8.90 0.96 -7.52
C ILE A 364 7.38 0.82 -7.64
N HIS A 365 6.80 -0.15 -6.94
CA HIS A 365 5.40 -0.55 -7.06
C HIS A 365 4.73 -0.55 -5.68
N LEU A 366 3.49 -0.06 -5.61
CA LEU A 366 2.71 0.01 -4.38
C LEU A 366 1.59 -1.04 -4.38
N ILE A 367 1.45 -1.76 -3.29
CA ILE A 367 0.29 -2.58 -2.97
C ILE A 367 -0.30 -2.02 -1.68
N ILE A 368 -1.43 -1.36 -1.80
CA ILE A 368 -2.07 -0.70 -0.67
C ILE A 368 -3.35 -1.45 -0.34
N ALA A 369 -3.42 -1.96 0.88
CA ALA A 369 -4.59 -2.71 1.31
C ALA A 369 -5.32 -2.01 2.46
N THR A 370 -6.64 -2.26 2.57
CA THR A 370 -7.47 -1.80 3.68
C THR A 370 -8.70 -2.68 3.87
N GLN A 371 -9.08 -2.88 5.15
CA GLN A 371 -10.34 -3.52 5.53
C GLN A 371 -11.46 -2.50 5.75
N ARG A 372 -11.15 -1.19 5.70
CA ARG A 372 -12.10 -0.09 5.91
C ARG A 372 -12.27 0.74 4.64
N PRO A 373 -13.14 0.30 3.72
CA PRO A 373 -13.36 1.00 2.45
C PRO A 373 -14.22 2.26 2.61
N SER A 374 -13.78 3.22 3.43
CA SER A 374 -14.41 4.54 3.59
C SER A 374 -13.75 5.59 2.70
N VAL A 375 -14.45 6.68 2.43
CA VAL A 375 -13.95 7.79 1.61
C VAL A 375 -12.79 8.55 2.27
N ASP A 376 -12.72 8.49 3.61
CA ASP A 376 -11.63 9.11 4.38
C ASP A 376 -10.33 8.29 4.31
N VAL A 377 -10.42 7.02 3.94
CA VAL A 377 -9.28 6.10 3.77
C VAL A 377 -8.91 5.98 2.29
N ILE A 378 -9.89 5.67 1.44
CA ILE A 378 -9.72 5.59 -0.01
C ILE A 378 -10.17 6.92 -0.62
N THR A 379 -9.32 7.92 -0.47
CA THR A 379 -9.62 9.29 -0.92
C THR A 379 -9.70 9.41 -2.43
N GLY A 380 -10.28 10.50 -2.91
CA GLY A 380 -10.30 10.80 -4.34
C GLY A 380 -8.90 10.90 -4.96
N VAL A 381 -7.93 11.38 -4.18
CA VAL A 381 -6.52 11.53 -4.59
C VAL A 381 -5.87 10.16 -4.77
N ILE A 382 -6.04 9.26 -3.80
CA ILE A 382 -5.53 7.87 -3.89
C ILE A 382 -6.14 7.16 -5.10
N LYS A 383 -7.46 7.26 -5.29
CA LYS A 383 -8.14 6.61 -6.43
C LYS A 383 -7.71 7.13 -7.80
N ALA A 384 -7.42 8.43 -7.91
CA ALA A 384 -6.94 9.03 -9.15
C ALA A 384 -5.55 8.53 -9.55
N ASN A 385 -4.72 8.19 -8.57
CA ASN A 385 -3.33 7.79 -8.79
C ASN A 385 -3.12 6.27 -8.79
N ILE A 386 -4.05 5.49 -8.20
CA ILE A 386 -4.03 4.02 -8.17
C ILE A 386 -5.25 3.47 -8.92
N PRO A 387 -5.13 3.32 -10.25
CA PRO A 387 -6.28 2.92 -11.07
C PRO A 387 -6.56 1.41 -11.06
N SER A 388 -5.57 0.57 -10.76
CA SER A 388 -5.78 -0.89 -10.66
C SER A 388 -6.28 -1.26 -9.28
N ARG A 389 -7.40 -2.00 -9.22
CA ARG A 389 -8.10 -2.26 -7.96
C ARG A 389 -8.59 -3.69 -7.86
N ILE A 390 -8.48 -4.25 -6.68
CA ILE A 390 -9.12 -5.51 -6.28
C ILE A 390 -10.10 -5.21 -5.17
N ALA A 391 -11.37 -5.56 -5.38
CA ALA A 391 -12.40 -5.51 -4.34
C ALA A 391 -12.81 -6.92 -3.95
N PHE A 392 -12.63 -7.25 -2.70
CA PHE A 392 -13.25 -8.41 -2.05
C PHE A 392 -14.66 -8.08 -1.58
N ALA A 393 -15.36 -9.08 -1.02
CA ALA A 393 -16.70 -8.90 -0.49
C ALA A 393 -16.75 -7.75 0.54
N VAL A 394 -17.75 -6.89 0.40
CA VAL A 394 -18.05 -5.77 1.28
C VAL A 394 -19.50 -5.79 1.74
N SER A 395 -19.84 -5.03 2.78
CA SER A 395 -21.18 -5.03 3.39
C SER A 395 -22.22 -4.25 2.59
N SER A 396 -21.80 -3.25 1.82
CA SER A 396 -22.72 -2.34 1.13
C SER A 396 -22.28 -1.98 -0.28
N SER A 397 -23.23 -1.57 -1.11
CA SER A 397 -22.94 -1.03 -2.44
C SER A 397 -22.19 0.33 -2.39
N ILE A 398 -22.25 1.03 -1.25
CA ILE A 398 -21.50 2.27 -1.03
C ILE A 398 -20.02 1.93 -0.92
N ASP A 399 -19.67 0.90 -0.12
CA ASP A 399 -18.30 0.44 0.02
C ASP A 399 -17.73 -0.04 -1.32
N SER A 400 -18.53 -0.78 -2.10
CA SER A 400 -18.14 -1.20 -3.45
C SER A 400 -17.84 0.00 -4.35
N ARG A 401 -18.68 1.05 -4.33
CA ARG A 401 -18.42 2.27 -5.08
C ARG A 401 -17.21 3.04 -4.57
N THR A 402 -16.94 3.01 -3.29
CA THR A 402 -15.72 3.63 -2.74
C THR A 402 -14.47 2.98 -3.31
N ILE A 403 -14.47 1.65 -3.51
CA ILE A 403 -13.31 0.92 -4.06
C ILE A 403 -13.29 1.01 -5.60
N LEU A 404 -14.38 0.62 -6.27
CA LEU A 404 -14.41 0.35 -7.71
C LEU A 404 -15.06 1.47 -8.55
N ASP A 405 -15.60 2.51 -7.92
CA ASP A 405 -16.49 3.51 -8.52
C ASP A 405 -17.79 2.93 -9.07
N MET A 406 -18.08 1.66 -8.77
CA MET A 406 -19.30 0.94 -9.17
C MET A 406 -19.71 -0.08 -8.12
N GLY A 407 -20.97 -0.50 -8.14
CA GLY A 407 -21.47 -1.61 -7.32
C GLY A 407 -20.99 -2.95 -7.84
N GLY A 408 -21.16 -4.00 -7.02
CA GLY A 408 -20.90 -5.40 -7.37
C GLY A 408 -20.08 -6.17 -6.34
N ALA A 409 -19.22 -5.51 -5.57
CA ALA A 409 -18.45 -6.18 -4.52
C ALA A 409 -19.32 -6.60 -3.32
N GLU A 410 -20.47 -5.97 -3.11
CA GLU A 410 -21.49 -6.37 -2.12
C GLU A 410 -22.22 -7.68 -2.49
N LYS A 411 -22.06 -8.13 -3.73
CA LYS A 411 -22.62 -9.38 -4.26
C LYS A 411 -21.63 -10.55 -4.29
N LEU A 412 -20.43 -10.33 -3.76
CA LEU A 412 -19.40 -11.34 -3.68
C LEU A 412 -19.64 -12.29 -2.50
N LEU A 413 -19.18 -13.54 -2.66
CA LEU A 413 -19.41 -14.62 -1.70
C LEU A 413 -18.49 -14.59 -0.48
N GLY A 414 -17.39 -13.78 -0.54
CA GLY A 414 -16.30 -13.86 0.42
C GLY A 414 -15.34 -15.02 0.14
N ARG A 415 -14.44 -15.30 1.08
CA ARG A 415 -13.48 -16.43 0.98
C ARG A 415 -12.66 -16.44 -0.32
N GLY A 416 -12.17 -15.27 -0.71
CA GLY A 416 -11.32 -15.11 -1.89
C GLY A 416 -12.09 -14.76 -3.18
N ASP A 417 -13.40 -14.70 -3.16
CA ASP A 417 -14.18 -14.18 -4.29
C ASP A 417 -13.97 -12.68 -4.41
N MET A 418 -13.47 -12.22 -5.55
CA MET A 418 -13.04 -10.83 -5.76
C MET A 418 -13.38 -10.31 -7.15
N LEU A 419 -13.38 -8.99 -7.28
CA LEU A 419 -13.47 -8.25 -8.54
C LEU A 419 -12.14 -7.55 -8.80
N LEU A 420 -11.49 -7.87 -9.91
CA LEU A 420 -10.29 -7.19 -10.41
C LEU A 420 -10.68 -6.15 -11.46
N LEU A 421 -10.32 -4.91 -11.25
CA LEU A 421 -10.42 -3.80 -12.21
C LEU A 421 -9.00 -3.36 -12.57
N PRO A 422 -8.39 -3.87 -13.64
CA PRO A 422 -7.08 -3.42 -14.09
C PRO A 422 -7.16 -2.04 -14.74
N VAL A 423 -6.04 -1.32 -14.75
CA VAL A 423 -5.91 -0.03 -15.43
C VAL A 423 -6.36 -0.13 -16.90
N GLY A 424 -7.15 0.84 -17.35
CA GLY A 424 -7.68 0.90 -18.72
C GLY A 424 -8.92 0.04 -18.96
N SER A 425 -9.37 -0.77 -18.01
CA SER A 425 -10.62 -1.51 -18.10
C SER A 425 -11.79 -0.70 -17.53
N SER A 426 -12.94 -0.76 -18.21
CA SER A 426 -14.18 -0.12 -17.73
C SER A 426 -15.07 -1.06 -16.91
N LYS A 427 -14.78 -2.36 -16.90
CA LYS A 427 -15.53 -3.37 -16.15
C LYS A 427 -14.60 -4.30 -15.41
N PRO A 428 -14.94 -4.69 -14.18
CA PRO A 428 -14.15 -5.62 -13.42
C PRO A 428 -14.36 -7.06 -13.89
N THR A 429 -13.32 -7.87 -13.76
CA THR A 429 -13.37 -9.32 -13.94
C THR A 429 -13.55 -9.99 -12.58
N ARG A 430 -14.48 -10.93 -12.46
CA ARG A 430 -14.67 -11.74 -11.25
C ARG A 430 -13.69 -12.89 -11.24
N ILE A 431 -13.00 -13.06 -10.11
CA ILE A 431 -11.94 -14.05 -9.91
C ILE A 431 -12.19 -14.76 -8.58
N GLN A 432 -12.12 -16.08 -8.57
CA GLN A 432 -11.92 -16.82 -7.34
C GLN A 432 -10.44 -16.80 -7.02
N GLY A 433 -10.08 -16.09 -5.94
CA GLY A 433 -8.70 -15.91 -5.48
C GLY A 433 -8.03 -17.23 -5.14
N ALA A 434 -6.74 -17.30 -5.41
CA ALA A 434 -5.93 -18.43 -5.05
C ALA A 434 -5.80 -18.52 -3.52
N PHE A 435 -6.04 -19.71 -2.99
CA PHE A 435 -5.87 -20.02 -1.58
C PHE A 435 -4.43 -20.45 -1.29
N LEU A 436 -3.91 -19.92 -0.20
CA LEU A 436 -2.63 -20.25 0.39
C LEU A 436 -2.81 -20.33 1.90
N SER A 437 -2.38 -21.40 2.54
CA SER A 437 -2.46 -21.57 3.98
C SER A 437 -1.28 -20.90 4.69
N ASP A 438 -1.44 -20.57 5.97
CA ASP A 438 -0.37 -19.98 6.79
C ASP A 438 0.84 -20.90 6.88
N ALA A 439 0.63 -22.23 6.96
CA ALA A 439 1.71 -23.21 6.95
C ALA A 439 2.55 -23.17 5.65
N GLU A 440 1.89 -23.03 4.49
CA GLU A 440 2.61 -22.89 3.20
C GLU A 440 3.40 -21.59 3.13
N VAL A 441 2.88 -20.50 3.72
CA VAL A 441 3.60 -19.22 3.83
C VAL A 441 4.86 -19.42 4.68
N GLU A 442 4.72 -20.04 5.86
CA GLU A 442 5.84 -20.33 6.75
C GLU A 442 6.89 -21.21 6.08
N ASP A 443 6.49 -22.25 5.35
CA ASP A 443 7.41 -23.14 4.63
C ASP A 443 8.24 -22.37 3.59
N VAL A 444 7.61 -21.49 2.80
CA VAL A 444 8.29 -20.64 1.81
C VAL A 444 9.24 -19.66 2.50
N VAL A 445 8.79 -19.00 3.56
CA VAL A 445 9.59 -18.04 4.34
C VAL A 445 10.82 -18.74 4.95
N ASN A 446 10.63 -19.89 5.58
CA ASN A 446 11.72 -20.66 6.19
C ASN A 446 12.73 -21.12 5.13
N TYR A 447 12.27 -21.55 3.95
CA TYR A 447 13.15 -21.91 2.85
C TYR A 447 14.02 -20.73 2.41
N VAL A 448 13.43 -19.56 2.23
CA VAL A 448 14.11 -18.34 1.80
C VAL A 448 15.12 -17.87 2.85
N ILE A 449 14.74 -17.82 4.14
CA ILE A 449 15.61 -17.40 5.24
C ILE A 449 16.79 -18.39 5.42
N SER A 450 16.58 -19.68 5.17
CA SER A 450 17.63 -20.69 5.32
C SER A 450 18.79 -20.50 4.33
N GLN A 451 18.56 -19.82 3.21
CA GLN A 451 19.57 -19.61 2.18
C GLN A 451 20.38 -18.32 2.37
N GLN A 452 19.71 -17.25 2.78
CA GLN A 452 20.35 -15.95 2.95
C GLN A 452 19.63 -15.18 4.07
N LYS A 453 20.39 -14.53 4.96
CA LYS A 453 19.83 -13.66 5.99
C LYS A 453 19.47 -12.31 5.41
N ALA A 454 18.48 -11.65 6.03
CA ALA A 454 18.12 -10.29 5.68
C ALA A 454 19.31 -9.33 5.89
N GLN A 455 19.60 -8.56 4.87
CA GLN A 455 20.55 -7.44 4.91
C GLN A 455 19.73 -6.17 4.75
N TYR A 456 19.44 -5.53 5.88
CA TYR A 456 18.63 -4.31 5.88
C TYR A 456 19.46 -3.11 5.43
N SER A 457 18.86 -2.23 4.64
CA SER A 457 19.46 -0.96 4.26
C SER A 457 19.26 0.07 5.37
N GLU A 458 20.33 0.54 5.98
CA GLU A 458 20.26 1.56 7.05
C GLU A 458 19.53 2.82 6.58
N GLU A 459 19.69 3.23 5.32
CA GLU A 459 19.01 4.37 4.73
C GLU A 459 17.50 4.18 4.65
N MET A 460 17.03 2.93 4.56
CA MET A 460 15.61 2.58 4.43
C MET A 460 14.93 2.28 5.77
N ILE A 461 15.70 2.09 6.85
CA ILE A 461 15.15 1.91 8.20
C ILE A 461 14.61 3.26 8.68
N PRO A 462 13.32 3.35 9.09
CA PRO A 462 12.80 4.58 9.69
C PRO A 462 13.59 4.96 10.94
N ASP A 463 13.89 6.24 11.08
CA ASP A 463 14.62 6.74 12.22
C ASP A 463 13.85 6.49 13.52
N ASP A 464 14.57 6.25 14.61
CA ASP A 464 13.91 6.19 15.89
C ASP A 464 13.30 7.55 16.16
N ILE A 465 11.96 7.57 16.20
CA ILE A 465 11.26 8.74 16.71
C ILE A 465 11.68 8.77 18.17
N PRO A 466 12.45 9.78 18.62
CA PRO A 466 12.67 9.91 20.04
C PRO A 466 11.26 9.86 20.64
N GLU A 467 11.01 8.95 21.58
CA GLU A 467 9.88 9.12 22.46
C GLU A 467 10.13 10.50 23.07
N VAL A 468 9.58 11.50 22.43
CA VAL A 468 9.39 12.78 23.06
C VAL A 468 8.45 12.40 24.18
N GLU A 469 9.02 12.27 25.38
CA GLU A 469 8.23 12.34 26.61
C GLU A 469 7.34 13.55 26.37
N GLY A 470 6.06 13.28 26.06
CA GLY A 470 5.12 14.11 25.32
C GLY A 470 5.42 15.59 25.51
N GLU A 471 5.73 16.30 24.42
CA GLU A 471 5.86 17.76 24.49
C GLU A 471 4.72 18.26 25.34
N VAL A 472 5.07 18.97 26.40
CA VAL A 472 4.09 19.59 27.28
C VAL A 472 3.26 20.50 26.39
N THR A 473 2.12 19.99 25.93
CA THR A 473 1.25 20.68 24.97
C THR A 473 0.59 21.92 25.58
N ASP A 474 0.65 22.04 26.89
CA ASP A 474 0.07 23.17 27.62
C ASP A 474 1.16 23.92 28.40
N GLU A 475 1.33 25.21 28.09
CA GLU A 475 2.29 26.11 28.75
C GLU A 475 2.19 26.10 30.27
N LEU A 476 1.01 25.80 30.80
CA LEU A 476 0.74 25.75 32.26
C LEU A 476 1.09 24.41 32.92
N TYR A 477 1.55 23.42 32.16
CA TYR A 477 1.76 22.07 32.69
C TYR A 477 2.79 22.04 33.82
N HIS A 478 3.95 22.67 33.64
CA HIS A 478 5.01 22.70 34.66
C HIS A 478 4.56 23.39 35.94
N GLU A 479 3.93 24.55 35.80
CA GLU A 479 3.35 25.28 36.96
C GLU A 479 2.23 24.47 37.64
N ALA A 480 1.45 23.72 36.87
CA ALA A 480 0.39 22.87 37.40
C ALA A 480 0.96 21.65 38.11
N VAL A 481 2.05 21.05 37.65
CA VAL A 481 2.77 19.96 38.33
C VAL A 481 3.36 20.46 39.64
N GLU A 482 4.06 21.60 39.67
CA GLU A 482 4.61 22.19 40.86
C GLU A 482 3.52 22.42 41.93
N LEU A 483 2.40 23.01 41.53
CA LEU A 483 1.27 23.21 42.42
C LEU A 483 0.70 21.90 43.00
N VAL A 484 0.54 20.87 42.16
CA VAL A 484 0.03 19.56 42.55
C VAL A 484 0.98 18.86 43.52
N VAL A 485 2.28 18.94 43.26
CA VAL A 485 3.34 18.39 44.14
C VAL A 485 3.40 19.16 45.46
N GLU A 486 3.34 20.49 45.45
CA GLU A 486 3.32 21.33 46.66
C GLU A 486 2.10 21.02 47.54
N MET A 487 0.92 20.92 46.92
CA MET A 487 -0.34 20.68 47.63
C MET A 487 -0.58 19.20 47.97
N GLN A 488 0.24 18.27 47.46
CA GLN A 488 0.09 16.81 47.62
C GLN A 488 -1.32 16.30 47.32
N THR A 489 -2.01 16.99 46.42
CA THR A 489 -3.37 16.64 45.99
C THR A 489 -3.63 17.19 44.59
N ALA A 490 -4.30 16.40 43.74
CA ALA A 490 -4.64 16.80 42.39
C ALA A 490 -6.14 16.75 42.14
N SER A 491 -6.71 17.89 41.76
CA SER A 491 -8.12 17.96 41.37
C SER A 491 -8.36 18.98 40.26
N VAL A 492 -9.26 18.65 39.32
CA VAL A 492 -9.65 19.55 38.23
C VAL A 492 -10.10 20.91 38.73
N SER A 493 -10.90 20.93 39.81
CA SER A 493 -11.43 22.16 40.40
C SER A 493 -10.35 23.03 41.05
N MET A 494 -9.24 22.44 41.52
CA MET A 494 -8.11 23.18 42.07
C MET A 494 -7.35 23.90 40.96
N LEU A 495 -7.04 23.22 39.88
CA LEU A 495 -6.36 23.81 38.70
C LEU A 495 -7.23 24.90 38.06
N GLN A 496 -8.54 24.68 37.92
CA GLN A 496 -9.46 25.70 37.40
C GLN A 496 -9.40 27.01 38.21
N ARG A 497 -9.41 26.89 39.55
CA ARG A 497 -9.39 28.06 40.41
C ARG A 497 -8.05 28.77 40.41
N LYS A 498 -6.95 28.02 40.45
CA LYS A 498 -5.60 28.60 40.54
C LYS A 498 -5.21 29.30 39.24
N PHE A 499 -5.42 28.60 38.10
CA PHE A 499 -4.98 29.09 36.77
C PHE A 499 -6.09 29.82 35.99
N ARG A 500 -7.33 29.90 36.56
CA ARG A 500 -8.50 30.51 35.89
C ARG A 500 -8.78 29.95 34.49
N ILE A 501 -8.65 28.63 34.33
CA ILE A 501 -8.85 27.90 33.10
C ILE A 501 -10.18 27.15 33.08
N GLY A 502 -10.67 26.79 31.88
CA GLY A 502 -11.88 26.00 31.70
C GLY A 502 -11.72 24.54 32.15
N TYR A 503 -12.84 23.88 32.46
CA TYR A 503 -12.86 22.47 32.91
C TYR A 503 -12.08 21.54 31.98
N ASN A 504 -12.31 21.62 30.66
CA ASN A 504 -11.67 20.76 29.70
C ASN A 504 -10.14 20.92 29.64
N ARG A 505 -9.62 22.13 29.87
CA ARG A 505 -8.17 22.38 29.93
C ARG A 505 -7.57 21.85 31.22
N ALA A 506 -8.23 22.06 32.34
CA ALA A 506 -7.79 21.54 33.63
C ALA A 506 -7.85 20.00 33.70
N ALA A 507 -8.87 19.38 33.10
CA ALA A 507 -8.98 17.92 33.00
C ALA A 507 -7.83 17.32 32.18
N ARG A 508 -7.52 17.90 31.00
CA ARG A 508 -6.38 17.45 30.17
C ARG A 508 -5.04 17.55 30.90
N LEU A 509 -4.79 18.62 31.65
CA LEU A 509 -3.58 18.75 32.47
C LEU A 509 -3.45 17.63 33.50
N ILE A 510 -4.53 17.26 34.17
CA ILE A 510 -4.52 16.15 35.14
C ILE A 510 -4.37 14.80 34.45
N ASP A 511 -5.00 14.58 33.31
CA ASP A 511 -4.87 13.33 32.56
C ASP A 511 -3.44 13.18 31.99
N GLU A 512 -2.80 14.26 31.58
CA GLU A 512 -1.39 14.27 31.16
C GLU A 512 -0.44 14.01 32.35
N MET A 513 -0.75 14.53 33.56
CA MET A 513 -0.01 14.20 34.79
C MET A 513 -0.19 12.72 35.20
N GLU A 514 -1.34 12.10 34.93
CA GLU A 514 -1.55 10.67 35.14
C GLU A 514 -0.73 9.84 34.18
N GLN A 515 -0.75 10.17 32.87
CA GLN A 515 0.05 9.48 31.85
C GLN A 515 1.55 9.52 32.14
N ARG A 516 2.03 10.60 32.77
CA ARG A 516 3.44 10.77 33.14
C ARG A 516 3.75 10.26 34.57
N GLY A 517 2.78 9.66 35.24
CA GLY A 517 2.97 9.06 36.55
C GLY A 517 3.07 10.06 37.74
N VAL A 518 2.85 11.35 37.50
CA VAL A 518 2.88 12.40 38.54
C VAL A 518 1.73 12.22 39.52
N VAL A 519 0.55 11.83 39.01
CA VAL A 519 -0.64 11.56 39.81
C VAL A 519 -1.20 10.17 39.57
N GLY A 520 -1.89 9.61 40.54
CA GLY A 520 -2.55 8.30 40.45
C GLY A 520 -3.83 8.33 39.62
N PRO A 521 -4.41 7.14 39.34
CA PRO A 521 -5.60 7.00 38.52
C PRO A 521 -6.83 7.66 39.16
N HIS A 522 -7.85 7.91 38.33
CA HIS A 522 -9.10 8.54 38.76
C HIS A 522 -9.87 7.67 39.76
N GLU A 523 -10.09 8.18 40.99
CA GLU A 523 -10.84 7.52 42.08
C GLU A 523 -12.22 8.17 42.31
N GLY A 524 -13.01 8.33 41.25
CA GLY A 524 -14.34 8.94 41.34
C GLY A 524 -14.28 10.44 41.68
N SER A 525 -15.09 10.91 42.67
CA SER A 525 -15.17 12.35 43.04
C SER A 525 -14.06 12.84 43.98
N LYS A 526 -13.14 11.97 44.38
CA LYS A 526 -12.02 12.34 45.27
C LYS A 526 -10.86 12.93 44.47
N PRO A 527 -10.07 13.85 45.08
CA PRO A 527 -8.81 14.30 44.47
C PRO A 527 -7.87 13.12 44.25
N ARG A 528 -7.12 13.14 43.14
CA ARG A 528 -6.16 12.09 42.81
C ARG A 528 -4.94 12.17 43.72
N ARG A 529 -4.36 11.04 44.06
CA ARG A 529 -3.14 10.93 44.86
C ARG A 529 -1.94 11.40 44.06
N VAL A 530 -1.01 12.11 44.68
CA VAL A 530 0.26 12.52 44.08
C VAL A 530 1.31 11.44 44.35
N ASN A 531 2.02 11.00 43.30
CA ASN A 531 3.03 9.94 43.36
C ASN A 531 4.46 10.48 43.54
N VAL A 532 4.65 11.80 43.41
CA VAL A 532 5.95 12.49 43.51
C VAL A 532 6.05 13.15 44.88
N GLU A 533 7.12 12.86 45.60
CA GLU A 533 7.42 13.49 46.89
C GLU A 533 8.10 14.85 46.70
N VAL A 534 7.85 15.78 47.64
CA VAL A 534 8.49 17.10 47.66
C VAL A 534 9.98 16.91 47.98
N SER A 535 10.86 17.24 47.04
CA SER A 535 12.31 17.30 47.33
C SER A 535 12.57 18.44 48.34
N PRO A 536 13.25 18.20 49.48
CA PRO A 536 13.57 19.23 50.44
C PRO A 536 14.83 20.00 49.99
N GLU A 537 14.71 20.86 48.97
CA GLU A 537 15.75 21.82 48.60
C GLU A 537 15.07 23.15 48.27
N HIS A 538 14.82 23.95 49.33
CA HIS A 538 14.84 25.41 49.33
C HIS A 538 14.43 25.91 50.76
N GLU A 539 15.40 25.87 51.71
CA GLU A 539 15.49 26.84 52.79
C GLU A 539 16.64 27.81 52.51
#